data_3b9fe7b264f75899ceefd44247b56c43
#
_entry.id   3b9fe7b264f75899ceefd44247b56c43
#
_cell.length_a   1.000
_cell.length_b   1.000
_cell.length_c   1.000
_cell.angle_alpha   90.00
_cell.angle_beta   90.00
_cell.angle_gamma   90.00
#
_symmetry.space_group_name_H-M   'P 1'
#
loop_
_entity.id
_entity.type
_entity.pdbx_description
1 polymer ?
#
loop_
_entity_poly.entity_id
_entity_poly.type
_entity_poly.pdbx_seq_one_letter_code
_entity_poly.pdbx_strand_id
1 'polypeptide(L)'
;PTVFSRISHEEAEMFFKGCGWEPRFVEGDEPQQMHQKMAAALDWAVREIQRIQEYARTSGDAARPRWPMIVFRSPKGWTGPKEVDGQPVEGSWRSHQIPIPVHDGKPGRLQELERWLRSYHPEELFDENGTLIPALRELAPKGERRMGANPHANGGLLLRDLRTPDFREYQVEVPQPGAVEAQDTGVLGNYVRDLITLNRESRNFRVFGPDETASNR
;
A
#
# COMPACT_ATOMS: atom_id res chain seq x y z
N PRO A 1 -1.60 -1.75 18.28
CA PRO A 1 -0.13 -1.78 18.39
C PRO A 1 0.41 -3.16 18.03
N THR A 2 1.46 -3.18 17.23
CA THR A 2 2.16 -4.41 16.85
C THR A 2 3.01 -4.93 18.01
N VAL A 3 3.45 -6.19 17.94
CA VAL A 3 4.38 -6.77 18.93
C VAL A 3 5.66 -5.92 19.01
N PHE A 4 6.18 -5.48 17.87
CA PHE A 4 7.38 -4.63 17.80
C PHE A 4 7.24 -3.25 18.47
N SER A 5 6.02 -2.77 18.69
CA SER A 5 5.82 -1.52 19.46
C SER A 5 6.04 -1.68 20.96
N ARG A 6 6.18 -2.91 21.45
CA ARG A 6 6.34 -3.25 22.87
C ARG A 6 7.77 -3.57 23.28
N ILE A 7 8.67 -3.69 22.32
CA ILE A 7 10.10 -3.90 22.57
C ILE A 7 10.86 -2.59 22.40
N SER A 8 12.02 -2.50 23.03
CA SER A 8 12.87 -1.31 22.93
C SER A 8 13.44 -1.14 21.52
N HIS A 9 13.96 0.05 21.23
CA HIS A 9 14.65 0.31 19.98
C HIS A 9 15.85 -0.65 19.81
N GLU A 10 16.65 -0.82 20.86
CA GLU A 10 17.84 -1.66 20.89
C GLU A 10 17.50 -3.14 20.65
N GLU A 11 16.42 -3.63 21.25
CA GLU A 11 15.96 -5.01 21.05
C GLU A 11 15.50 -5.23 19.60
N ALA A 12 14.74 -4.28 19.03
CA ALA A 12 14.31 -4.34 17.64
C ALA A 12 15.50 -4.31 16.68
N GLU A 13 16.49 -3.46 16.95
CA GLU A 13 17.73 -3.38 16.16
C GLU A 13 18.50 -4.70 16.19
N MET A 14 18.73 -5.26 17.38
CA MET A 14 19.39 -6.56 17.55
C MET A 14 18.64 -7.68 16.84
N PHE A 15 17.31 -7.70 16.93
CA PHE A 15 16.49 -8.69 16.27
C PHE A 15 16.67 -8.65 14.74
N PHE A 16 16.56 -7.48 14.12
CA PHE A 16 16.72 -7.36 12.67
C PHE A 16 18.15 -7.64 12.22
N LYS A 17 19.16 -7.22 12.99
CA LYS A 17 20.55 -7.59 12.72
C LYS A 17 20.78 -9.10 12.81
N GLY A 18 20.16 -9.77 13.79
CA GLY A 18 20.19 -11.22 13.92
C GLY A 18 19.55 -11.95 12.74
N CYS A 19 18.53 -11.35 12.13
CA CYS A 19 17.90 -11.83 10.90
C CYS A 19 18.70 -11.54 9.62
N GLY A 20 19.83 -10.83 9.72
CA GLY A 20 20.72 -10.54 8.59
C GLY A 20 20.41 -9.24 7.85
N TRP A 21 19.70 -8.30 8.48
CA TRP A 21 19.42 -6.97 7.96
C TRP A 21 20.31 -5.90 8.61
N GLU A 22 20.46 -4.77 7.93
CA GLU A 22 21.01 -3.54 8.51
C GLU A 22 19.86 -2.55 8.69
N PRO A 23 19.26 -2.46 9.89
CA PRO A 23 18.08 -1.64 10.12
C PRO A 23 18.46 -0.16 10.30
N ARG A 24 17.63 0.72 9.75
CA ARG A 24 17.61 2.14 10.00
C ARG A 24 16.22 2.59 10.38
N PHE A 25 16.07 3.23 11.53
CA PHE A 25 14.78 3.64 12.05
C PHE A 25 14.40 5.04 11.57
N VAL A 26 13.17 5.18 11.11
CA VAL A 26 12.51 6.44 10.79
C VAL A 26 11.30 6.55 11.72
N GLU A 27 11.43 7.34 12.78
CA GLU A 27 10.48 7.36 13.88
C GLU A 27 9.99 8.78 14.16
N GLY A 28 8.69 8.91 14.45
CA GLY A 28 8.06 10.18 14.83
C GLY A 28 6.63 10.32 14.32
N ASP A 29 6.12 11.53 14.45
CA ASP A 29 4.75 11.91 14.11
C ASP A 29 4.64 13.30 13.46
N GLU A 30 5.74 14.06 13.41
CA GLU A 30 5.74 15.36 12.76
C GLU A 30 6.04 15.18 11.26
N PRO A 31 5.09 15.52 10.34
CA PRO A 31 5.18 15.16 8.93
C PRO A 31 6.44 15.65 8.23
N GLN A 32 6.83 16.91 8.42
CA GLN A 32 7.98 17.47 7.73
C GLN A 32 9.29 16.80 8.17
N GLN A 33 9.45 16.54 9.48
CA GLN A 33 10.62 15.81 9.99
C GLN A 33 10.64 14.37 9.50
N MET A 34 9.47 13.73 9.44
CA MET A 34 9.36 12.35 8.95
C MET A 34 9.74 12.26 7.46
N HIS A 35 9.34 13.22 6.64
CA HIS A 35 9.76 13.31 5.24
C HIS A 35 11.28 13.45 5.11
N GLN A 36 11.89 14.32 5.90
CA GLN A 36 13.36 14.51 5.88
C GLN A 36 14.10 13.25 6.34
N LYS A 37 13.65 12.63 7.43
CA LYS A 37 14.23 11.36 7.93
C LYS A 37 14.09 10.24 6.89
N MET A 38 12.93 10.14 6.24
CA MET A 38 12.69 9.12 5.21
C MET A 38 13.56 9.37 3.98
N ALA A 39 13.66 10.61 3.50
CA ALA A 39 14.55 10.95 2.39
C ALA A 39 16.00 10.56 2.68
N ALA A 40 16.51 10.91 3.86
CA ALA A 40 17.85 10.54 4.29
C ALA A 40 18.05 9.02 4.43
N ALA A 41 17.00 8.30 4.85
CA ALA A 41 17.04 6.84 4.96
C ALA A 41 17.04 6.16 3.58
N LEU A 42 16.27 6.68 2.62
CA LEU A 42 16.24 6.20 1.24
C LEU A 42 17.58 6.44 0.54
N ASP A 43 18.17 7.62 0.67
CA ASP A 43 19.49 7.92 0.12
C ASP A 43 20.56 6.98 0.69
N TRP A 44 20.50 6.72 1.99
CA TRP A 44 21.39 5.76 2.63
C TRP A 44 21.17 4.36 2.07
N ALA A 45 19.93 3.89 1.95
CA ALA A 45 19.63 2.56 1.47
C ALA A 45 20.13 2.35 0.03
N VAL A 46 19.95 3.35 -0.84
CA VAL A 46 20.44 3.30 -2.23
C VAL A 46 21.97 3.21 -2.26
N ARG A 47 22.68 4.03 -1.47
CA ARG A 47 24.15 3.95 -1.39
C ARG A 47 24.65 2.60 -0.88
N GLU A 48 24.00 2.04 0.15
CA GLU A 48 24.37 0.71 0.67
C GLU A 48 24.11 -0.41 -0.35
N ILE A 49 22.99 -0.36 -1.06
CA ILE A 49 22.70 -1.31 -2.15
C ILE A 49 23.78 -1.24 -3.23
N GLN A 50 24.14 -0.03 -3.66
CA GLN A 50 25.19 0.17 -4.67
C GLN A 50 26.54 -0.34 -4.20
N ARG A 51 26.92 -0.03 -2.95
CA ARG A 51 28.17 -0.53 -2.33
C ARG A 51 28.23 -2.06 -2.30
N ILE A 52 27.13 -2.71 -1.89
CA ILE A 52 27.05 -4.17 -1.84
C ILE A 52 27.20 -4.76 -3.25
N GLN A 53 26.50 -4.20 -4.22
CA GLN A 53 26.54 -4.65 -5.62
C GLN A 53 27.94 -4.47 -6.23
N GLU A 54 28.57 -3.34 -5.99
CA GLU A 54 29.93 -3.05 -6.47
C GLU A 54 30.93 -4.01 -5.84
N TYR A 55 30.90 -4.19 -4.53
CA TYR A 55 31.74 -5.14 -3.83
C TYR A 55 31.62 -6.56 -4.40
N ALA A 56 30.42 -7.06 -4.54
CA ALA A 56 30.18 -8.41 -5.07
C ALA A 56 30.72 -8.58 -6.50
N ARG A 57 30.61 -7.53 -7.34
CA ARG A 57 31.09 -7.57 -8.74
C ARG A 57 32.61 -7.45 -8.87
N THR A 58 33.25 -6.70 -7.97
CA THR A 58 34.69 -6.44 -8.05
C THR A 58 35.52 -7.46 -7.27
N SER A 59 35.05 -7.94 -6.14
CA SER A 59 35.76 -8.92 -5.32
C SER A 59 35.52 -10.38 -5.73
N GLY A 60 34.40 -10.63 -6.45
CA GLY A 60 33.93 -11.99 -6.70
C GLY A 60 33.40 -12.73 -5.45
N ASP A 61 33.31 -12.03 -4.31
CA ASP A 61 32.78 -12.58 -3.06
C ASP A 61 31.26 -12.60 -3.10
N ALA A 62 30.70 -13.81 -3.05
CA ALA A 62 29.26 -14.06 -3.02
C ALA A 62 28.70 -14.25 -1.58
N ALA A 63 29.46 -13.86 -0.54
CA ALA A 63 28.98 -13.93 0.82
C ALA A 63 27.69 -13.12 1.00
N ARG A 64 26.77 -13.64 1.80
CA ARG A 64 25.49 -13.00 2.07
C ARG A 64 25.71 -11.64 2.75
N PRO A 65 25.41 -10.51 2.11
CA PRO A 65 25.52 -9.21 2.73
C PRO A 65 24.38 -8.96 3.70
N ARG A 66 24.54 -7.98 4.58
CA ARG A 66 23.42 -7.36 5.30
C ARG A 66 22.80 -6.30 4.39
N TRP A 67 21.57 -6.55 3.94
CA TRP A 67 20.84 -5.59 3.12
C TRP A 67 20.25 -4.48 4.00
N PRO A 68 20.15 -3.24 3.50
CA PRO A 68 19.51 -2.16 4.23
C PRO A 68 18.03 -2.46 4.45
N MET A 69 17.55 -2.10 5.63
CA MET A 69 16.15 -2.21 6.02
C MET A 69 15.71 -0.90 6.67
N ILE A 70 14.61 -0.32 6.21
CA ILE A 70 14.01 0.86 6.84
C ILE A 70 12.89 0.41 7.75
N VAL A 71 13.02 0.71 9.05
CA VAL A 71 11.98 0.46 10.05
C VAL A 71 11.22 1.76 10.29
N PHE A 72 10.02 1.85 9.73
CA PHE A 72 9.16 3.02 9.87
C PHE A 72 8.24 2.87 11.08
N ARG A 73 8.32 3.81 12.03
CA ARG A 73 7.50 3.83 13.25
C ARG A 73 6.77 5.16 13.38
N SER A 74 5.46 5.10 13.32
CA SER A 74 4.56 6.25 13.50
C SER A 74 3.34 5.85 14.34
N PRO A 75 2.58 6.80 14.88
CA PRO A 75 1.31 6.50 15.51
C PRO A 75 0.37 5.75 14.55
N LYS A 76 -0.36 4.77 15.07
CA LYS A 76 -1.36 4.07 14.25
C LYS A 76 -2.42 5.08 13.78
N GLY A 77 -2.72 5.09 12.48
CA GLY A 77 -3.63 6.09 11.89
C GLY A 77 -3.04 7.49 11.77
N TRP A 78 -1.71 7.59 11.79
CA TRP A 78 -1.00 8.85 11.59
C TRP A 78 -1.46 9.57 10.33
N THR A 79 -1.64 10.90 10.43
CA THR A 79 -2.26 11.80 9.47
C THR A 79 -3.79 11.70 9.34
N GLY A 80 -4.40 10.70 9.96
CA GLY A 80 -5.85 10.61 10.09
C GLY A 80 -6.42 11.58 11.14
N PRO A 81 -7.74 11.55 11.39
CA PRO A 81 -8.35 12.33 12.45
C PRO A 81 -7.80 11.89 13.81
N LYS A 82 -7.40 12.86 14.65
CA LYS A 82 -6.90 12.56 15.99
C LYS A 82 -8.00 12.08 16.92
N GLU A 83 -9.17 12.67 16.78
CA GLU A 83 -10.35 12.43 17.59
C GLU A 83 -11.61 12.48 16.75
N VAL A 84 -12.59 11.64 17.07
CA VAL A 84 -13.93 11.61 16.48
C VAL A 84 -14.94 11.36 17.59
N ASP A 85 -15.99 12.17 17.72
CA ASP A 85 -17.01 12.11 18.79
C ASP A 85 -16.40 12.17 20.21
N GLY A 86 -15.36 12.96 20.44
CA GLY A 86 -14.70 13.02 21.74
C GLY A 86 -13.92 11.75 22.10
N GLN A 87 -13.65 10.87 21.14
CA GLN A 87 -12.89 9.64 21.33
C GLN A 87 -11.60 9.64 20.52
N PRO A 88 -10.46 9.27 21.12
CA PRO A 88 -9.20 9.22 20.39
C PRO A 88 -9.24 8.16 19.28
N VAL A 89 -8.82 8.56 18.09
CA VAL A 89 -8.71 7.70 16.91
C VAL A 89 -7.24 7.40 16.63
N GLU A 90 -6.42 8.44 16.41
CA GLU A 90 -4.97 8.25 16.22
C GLU A 90 -4.35 7.53 17.42
N GLY A 91 -3.44 6.59 17.17
CA GLY A 91 -2.81 5.77 18.21
C GLY A 91 -3.69 4.68 18.81
N SER A 92 -4.95 4.60 18.43
CA SER A 92 -5.91 3.64 18.96
C SER A 92 -6.34 2.58 17.93
N TRP A 93 -7.06 1.56 18.39
CA TRP A 93 -7.65 0.54 17.52
C TRP A 93 -8.70 1.12 16.56
N ARG A 94 -9.31 2.27 16.90
CA ARG A 94 -10.33 2.94 16.07
C ARG A 94 -9.79 3.40 14.72
N SER A 95 -8.51 3.69 14.63
CA SER A 95 -7.85 4.03 13.37
C SER A 95 -7.67 2.85 12.41
N HIS A 96 -7.93 1.62 12.87
CA HIS A 96 -7.89 0.42 12.03
C HIS A 96 -9.17 0.24 11.20
N GLN A 97 -10.27 0.82 11.65
CA GLN A 97 -11.56 0.79 10.97
C GLN A 97 -11.80 2.10 10.21
N ILE A 98 -13.02 2.30 9.69
CA ILE A 98 -13.41 3.57 9.07
C ILE A 98 -13.45 4.64 10.17
N PRO A 99 -12.55 5.64 10.16
CA PRO A 99 -12.43 6.58 11.27
C PRO A 99 -13.67 7.48 11.40
N ILE A 100 -14.27 7.86 10.27
CA ILE A 100 -15.46 8.75 10.21
C ILE A 100 -16.55 8.05 9.38
N PRO A 101 -17.37 7.20 9.97
CA PRO A 101 -18.47 6.53 9.26
C PRO A 101 -19.58 7.53 8.95
N VAL A 102 -19.96 7.66 7.68
CA VAL A 102 -21.02 8.59 7.23
C VAL A 102 -22.40 7.92 7.14
N HIS A 103 -22.44 6.60 7.22
CA HIS A 103 -23.67 5.80 7.11
C HIS A 103 -24.42 5.66 8.45
N ASP A 104 -23.86 6.11 9.56
CA ASP A 104 -24.46 5.98 10.89
C ASP A 104 -25.52 7.05 11.20
N GLY A 105 -25.84 7.91 10.22
CA GLY A 105 -26.85 8.94 10.30
C GLY A 105 -26.54 10.10 11.25
N LYS A 106 -25.33 10.16 11.78
CA LYS A 106 -24.92 11.26 12.69
C LYS A 106 -24.74 12.56 11.94
N PRO A 107 -25.38 13.66 12.38
CA PRO A 107 -25.19 14.98 11.78
C PRO A 107 -23.73 15.43 11.79
N GLY A 108 -23.27 16.09 10.72
CA GLY A 108 -21.92 16.66 10.64
C GLY A 108 -20.81 15.70 10.23
N ARG A 109 -21.09 14.39 10.10
CA ARG A 109 -20.08 13.39 9.70
C ARG A 109 -19.48 13.64 8.32
N LEU A 110 -20.31 14.00 7.36
CA LEU A 110 -19.85 14.30 6.00
C LEU A 110 -18.93 15.52 5.99
N GLN A 111 -19.26 16.57 6.73
CA GLN A 111 -18.44 17.76 6.85
C GLN A 111 -17.12 17.49 7.57
N GLU A 112 -17.13 16.61 8.56
CA GLU A 112 -15.93 16.19 9.27
C GLU A 112 -15.00 15.39 8.36
N LEU A 113 -15.55 14.44 7.60
CA LEU A 113 -14.83 13.67 6.58
C LEU A 113 -14.25 14.60 5.50
N GLU A 114 -15.04 15.52 4.96
CA GLU A 114 -14.57 16.47 3.98
C GLU A 114 -13.43 17.33 4.52
N ARG A 115 -13.54 17.83 5.74
CA ARG A 115 -12.47 18.62 6.38
C ARG A 115 -11.18 17.83 6.51
N TRP A 116 -11.28 16.58 6.92
CA TRP A 116 -10.11 15.69 6.98
C TRP A 116 -9.49 15.46 5.61
N LEU A 117 -10.27 15.09 4.60
CA LEU A 117 -9.75 14.85 3.25
C LEU A 117 -9.15 16.12 2.62
N ARG A 118 -9.75 17.29 2.84
CA ARG A 118 -9.20 18.58 2.39
C ARG A 118 -7.89 18.95 3.09
N SER A 119 -7.61 18.42 4.28
CA SER A 119 -6.34 18.68 4.96
C SER A 119 -5.12 18.10 4.23
N TYR A 120 -5.33 17.22 3.25
CA TYR A 120 -4.27 16.71 2.37
C TYR A 120 -3.99 17.60 1.16
N HIS A 121 -4.71 18.69 0.98
CA HIS A 121 -4.55 19.64 -0.12
C HIS A 121 -4.57 18.98 -1.51
N PRO A 122 -5.60 18.19 -1.85
CA PRO A 122 -5.65 17.48 -3.13
C PRO A 122 -5.61 18.42 -4.33
N GLU A 123 -6.05 19.68 -4.19
CA GLU A 123 -5.98 20.72 -5.21
C GLU A 123 -4.55 21.11 -5.62
N GLU A 124 -3.55 20.83 -4.79
CA GLU A 124 -2.13 21.02 -5.11
C GLU A 124 -1.55 19.85 -5.94
N LEU A 125 -2.25 18.72 -5.95
CA LEU A 125 -1.79 17.48 -6.58
C LEU A 125 -2.53 17.15 -7.87
N PHE A 126 -3.79 17.56 -7.98
CA PHE A 126 -4.69 17.23 -9.08
C PHE A 126 -5.32 18.49 -9.68
N ASP A 127 -5.56 18.48 -10.98
CA ASP A 127 -6.31 19.50 -11.68
C ASP A 127 -7.83 19.36 -11.47
N GLU A 128 -8.62 20.25 -12.06
CA GLU A 128 -10.08 20.26 -11.97
C GLU A 128 -10.77 19.00 -12.51
N ASN A 129 -10.08 18.21 -13.35
CA ASN A 129 -10.55 16.95 -13.91
C ASN A 129 -10.08 15.74 -13.09
N GLY A 130 -9.42 15.96 -11.95
CA GLY A 130 -8.84 14.91 -11.12
C GLY A 130 -7.59 14.25 -11.72
N THR A 131 -6.96 14.89 -12.71
CA THR A 131 -5.72 14.41 -13.31
C THR A 131 -4.52 14.93 -12.54
N LEU A 132 -3.55 14.06 -12.26
CA LEU A 132 -2.30 14.44 -11.58
C LEU A 132 -1.59 15.55 -12.36
N ILE A 133 -1.18 16.62 -11.67
CA ILE A 133 -0.48 17.75 -12.29
C ILE A 133 0.79 17.29 -13.04
N PRO A 134 1.18 17.96 -14.16
CA PRO A 134 2.29 17.52 -15.00
C PRO A 134 3.61 17.34 -14.25
N ALA A 135 3.97 18.25 -13.35
CA ALA A 135 5.20 18.19 -12.57
C ALA A 135 5.34 16.90 -11.75
N LEU A 136 4.24 16.43 -11.15
CA LEU A 136 4.23 15.18 -10.39
C LEU A 136 4.19 13.95 -11.32
N ARG A 137 3.47 14.03 -12.44
CA ARG A 137 3.41 12.96 -13.42
C ARG A 137 4.76 12.68 -14.08
N GLU A 138 5.60 13.70 -14.26
CA GLU A 138 6.94 13.57 -14.80
C GLU A 138 7.92 12.84 -13.87
N LEU A 139 7.64 12.80 -12.57
CA LEU A 139 8.43 12.03 -11.60
C LEU A 139 8.25 10.52 -11.77
N ALA A 140 7.16 10.09 -12.38
CA ALA A 140 6.91 8.66 -12.61
C ALA A 140 7.96 8.06 -13.55
N PRO A 141 8.51 6.88 -13.22
CA PRO A 141 9.48 6.21 -14.07
C PRO A 141 8.86 5.88 -15.44
N LYS A 142 9.69 5.89 -16.49
CA LYS A 142 9.29 5.62 -17.88
C LYS A 142 9.92 4.32 -18.39
N GLY A 143 9.28 3.69 -19.39
CA GLY A 143 9.77 2.48 -20.04
C GLY A 143 9.99 1.33 -19.04
N GLU A 144 11.05 0.60 -19.18
CA GLU A 144 11.41 -0.58 -18.37
C GLU A 144 11.67 -0.27 -16.89
N ARG A 145 11.82 1.00 -16.52
CA ARG A 145 11.92 1.42 -15.12
C ARG A 145 10.57 1.37 -14.39
N ARG A 146 9.46 1.26 -15.11
CA ARG A 146 8.14 1.02 -14.51
C ARG A 146 8.02 -0.45 -14.13
N MET A 147 7.52 -0.72 -12.93
CA MET A 147 7.37 -2.09 -12.42
C MET A 147 6.59 -2.99 -13.41
N GLY A 148 5.47 -2.52 -13.94
CA GLY A 148 4.64 -3.27 -14.90
C GLY A 148 5.23 -3.43 -16.30
N ALA A 149 6.28 -2.68 -16.64
CA ALA A 149 6.96 -2.77 -17.94
C ALA A 149 8.35 -3.44 -17.84
N ASN A 150 8.81 -3.75 -16.63
CA ASN A 150 10.09 -4.42 -16.43
C ASN A 150 9.97 -5.91 -16.81
N PRO A 151 10.81 -6.42 -17.72
CA PRO A 151 10.74 -7.82 -18.14
C PRO A 151 10.85 -8.83 -17.00
N HIS A 152 11.62 -8.51 -15.96
CA HIS A 152 11.80 -9.38 -14.81
C HIS A 152 10.60 -9.37 -13.85
N ALA A 153 9.88 -8.27 -13.73
CA ALA A 153 8.70 -8.16 -12.88
C ALA A 153 7.42 -8.65 -13.58
N ASN A 154 7.38 -8.54 -14.90
CA ASN A 154 6.20 -8.82 -15.73
C ASN A 154 6.11 -10.29 -16.20
N GLY A 155 6.81 -11.20 -15.55
CA GLY A 155 6.88 -12.60 -15.96
C GLY A 155 7.73 -12.87 -17.21
N GLY A 156 8.28 -11.83 -17.83
CA GLY A 156 9.17 -11.93 -18.98
C GLY A 156 8.57 -12.77 -20.12
N LEU A 157 9.31 -13.76 -20.58
CA LEU A 157 8.90 -14.67 -21.66
C LEU A 157 7.78 -15.67 -21.26
N LEU A 158 7.43 -15.73 -19.99
CA LEU A 158 6.35 -16.59 -19.49
C LEU A 158 4.97 -15.93 -19.55
N LEU A 159 4.91 -14.66 -19.93
CA LEU A 159 3.65 -13.95 -20.11
C LEU A 159 2.78 -14.65 -21.15
N ARG A 160 1.56 -14.96 -20.79
CA ARG A 160 0.53 -15.52 -21.68
C ARG A 160 -0.73 -14.69 -21.55
N ASP A 161 -1.46 -14.55 -22.64
CA ASP A 161 -2.73 -13.84 -22.64
C ASP A 161 -3.70 -14.50 -21.65
N LEU A 162 -4.36 -13.65 -20.87
CA LEU A 162 -5.36 -14.06 -19.92
C LEU A 162 -6.71 -14.25 -20.63
N ARG A 163 -7.29 -15.43 -20.49
CA ARG A 163 -8.65 -15.70 -20.97
C ARG A 163 -9.63 -15.15 -19.93
N THR A 164 -10.42 -14.17 -20.32
CA THR A 164 -11.40 -13.52 -19.42
C THR A 164 -12.83 -13.97 -19.73
N PRO A 165 -13.68 -14.20 -18.71
CA PRO A 165 -15.10 -14.36 -18.94
C PRO A 165 -15.72 -13.02 -19.39
N ASP A 166 -16.90 -13.06 -19.99
CA ASP A 166 -17.63 -11.83 -20.31
C ASP A 166 -18.12 -11.17 -19.02
N PHE A 167 -17.58 -9.99 -18.72
CA PHE A 167 -17.91 -9.27 -17.48
C PHE A 167 -19.39 -8.88 -17.41
N ARG A 168 -20.10 -8.82 -18.54
CA ARG A 168 -21.54 -8.50 -18.59
C ARG A 168 -22.41 -9.56 -17.94
N GLU A 169 -21.93 -10.81 -17.86
CA GLU A 169 -22.63 -11.91 -17.19
C GLU A 169 -22.68 -11.76 -15.67
N TYR A 170 -21.86 -10.84 -15.12
CA TYR A 170 -21.77 -10.58 -13.68
C TYR A 170 -22.44 -9.27 -13.27
N GLN A 171 -23.13 -8.61 -14.18
CA GLN A 171 -23.84 -7.37 -13.87
C GLN A 171 -24.96 -7.61 -12.86
N VAL A 172 -25.13 -6.68 -11.95
CA VAL A 172 -26.28 -6.64 -11.05
C VAL A 172 -27.34 -5.77 -11.70
N GLU A 173 -28.53 -6.33 -11.93
CA GLU A 173 -29.63 -5.57 -12.46
C GLU A 173 -30.22 -4.63 -11.40
N VAL A 174 -30.19 -3.33 -11.69
CA VAL A 174 -30.70 -2.28 -10.81
C VAL A 174 -31.90 -1.61 -11.53
N PRO A 175 -33.14 -2.04 -11.27
CA PRO A 175 -34.31 -1.55 -11.98
C PRO A 175 -34.62 -0.06 -11.69
N GLN A 176 -34.20 0.44 -10.54
CA GLN A 176 -34.24 1.86 -10.16
C GLN A 176 -33.23 2.17 -9.09
N PRO A 177 -32.81 3.42 -8.95
CA PRO A 177 -31.83 3.82 -7.92
C PRO A 177 -32.29 3.41 -6.51
N GLY A 178 -31.37 2.75 -5.76
CA GLY A 178 -31.63 2.30 -4.39
C GLY A 178 -32.49 1.04 -4.24
N ALA A 179 -32.89 0.37 -5.34
CA ALA A 179 -33.71 -0.83 -5.28
C ALA A 179 -32.94 -2.10 -4.92
N VAL A 180 -31.63 -2.11 -5.10
CA VAL A 180 -30.77 -3.27 -4.90
C VAL A 180 -29.55 -2.88 -4.06
N GLU A 181 -29.28 -3.67 -3.03
CA GLU A 181 -28.01 -3.65 -2.32
C GLU A 181 -27.14 -4.79 -2.85
N ALA A 182 -25.93 -4.49 -3.29
CA ALA A 182 -24.97 -5.47 -3.74
C ALA A 182 -23.57 -5.11 -3.24
N GLN A 183 -22.74 -6.14 -3.08
CA GLN A 183 -21.33 -5.97 -2.76
C GLN A 183 -20.51 -6.20 -4.03
N ASP A 184 -19.79 -5.20 -4.47
CA ASP A 184 -18.91 -5.24 -5.64
C ASP A 184 -17.85 -6.35 -5.53
N THR A 185 -17.23 -6.49 -4.36
CA THR A 185 -16.26 -7.55 -4.07
C THR A 185 -16.87 -8.95 -4.11
N GLY A 186 -18.13 -9.10 -3.73
CA GLY A 186 -18.86 -10.37 -3.85
C GLY A 186 -19.10 -10.75 -5.33
N VAL A 187 -19.47 -9.78 -6.15
CA VAL A 187 -19.60 -9.96 -7.60
C VAL A 187 -18.26 -10.26 -8.25
N LEU A 188 -17.21 -9.52 -7.88
CA LEU A 188 -15.84 -9.75 -8.32
C LEU A 188 -15.36 -11.16 -7.97
N GLY A 189 -15.71 -11.68 -6.79
CA GLY A 189 -15.38 -13.04 -6.36
C GLY A 189 -15.86 -14.11 -7.34
N ASN A 190 -17.08 -13.99 -7.86
CA ASN A 190 -17.62 -14.89 -8.87
C ASN A 190 -16.86 -14.78 -10.20
N TYR A 191 -16.58 -13.56 -10.65
CA TYR A 191 -15.78 -13.31 -11.84
C TYR A 191 -14.38 -13.92 -11.73
N VAL A 192 -13.70 -13.72 -10.61
CA VAL A 192 -12.35 -14.25 -10.35
C VAL A 192 -12.35 -15.78 -10.29
N ARG A 193 -13.36 -16.41 -9.72
CA ARG A 193 -13.51 -17.88 -9.74
C ARG A 193 -13.53 -18.42 -11.17
N ASP A 194 -14.31 -17.80 -12.04
CA ASP A 194 -14.48 -18.26 -13.42
C ASP A 194 -13.25 -17.92 -14.26
N LEU A 195 -12.60 -16.78 -14.00
CA LEU A 195 -11.31 -16.42 -14.55
C LEU A 195 -10.22 -17.48 -14.22
N ILE A 196 -10.13 -17.92 -12.98
CA ILE A 196 -9.21 -18.98 -12.53
C ILE A 196 -9.53 -20.28 -13.27
N THR A 197 -10.81 -20.60 -13.42
CA THR A 197 -11.27 -21.81 -14.09
C THR A 197 -10.84 -21.83 -15.55
N LEU A 198 -11.03 -20.71 -16.27
CA LEU A 198 -10.63 -20.56 -17.67
C LEU A 198 -9.10 -20.68 -17.87
N ASN A 199 -8.31 -20.31 -16.87
CA ASN A 199 -6.85 -20.26 -16.96
C ASN A 199 -6.17 -21.40 -16.17
N ARG A 200 -6.91 -22.40 -15.73
CA ARG A 200 -6.38 -23.50 -14.90
C ARG A 200 -5.20 -24.24 -15.55
N GLU A 201 -5.26 -24.49 -16.84
CA GLU A 201 -4.22 -25.21 -17.56
C GLU A 201 -2.98 -24.34 -17.81
N SER A 202 -3.19 -23.06 -18.17
CA SER A 202 -2.09 -22.12 -18.44
C SER A 202 -1.37 -21.68 -17.17
N ARG A 203 -2.01 -21.75 -16.00
CA ARG A 203 -1.48 -21.37 -14.68
C ARG A 203 -0.89 -19.97 -14.64
N ASN A 204 -1.43 -19.04 -15.43
CA ASN A 204 -0.95 -17.67 -15.63
C ASN A 204 -1.69 -16.64 -14.77
N PHE A 205 -2.59 -17.07 -13.89
CA PHE A 205 -3.32 -16.19 -12.98
C PHE A 205 -3.34 -16.77 -11.57
N ARG A 206 -3.10 -15.90 -10.57
CA ARG A 206 -3.14 -16.26 -9.14
C ARG A 206 -3.71 -15.10 -8.34
N VAL A 207 -4.42 -15.44 -7.28
CA VAL A 207 -4.95 -14.49 -6.30
C VAL A 207 -4.18 -14.65 -4.99
N PHE A 208 -3.83 -13.52 -4.39
CA PHE A 208 -3.19 -13.46 -3.08
C PHE A 208 -4.05 -12.57 -2.19
N GLY A 209 -4.51 -13.09 -1.08
CA GLY A 209 -5.18 -12.33 -0.04
C GLY A 209 -4.17 -11.89 1.01
N PRO A 210 -4.04 -10.59 1.28
CA PRO A 210 -3.11 -10.11 2.32
C PRO A 210 -3.67 -10.30 3.73
N ASP A 211 -4.95 -10.63 3.85
CA ASP A 211 -5.68 -10.79 5.10
C ASP A 211 -6.74 -11.89 4.98
N GLU A 212 -7.56 -12.09 5.98
CA GLU A 212 -8.62 -13.10 6.02
C GLU A 212 -9.67 -12.87 4.92
N THR A 213 -10.14 -13.95 4.32
CA THR A 213 -11.14 -13.89 3.24
C THR A 213 -12.41 -13.15 3.66
N ALA A 214 -12.82 -13.27 4.91
CA ALA A 214 -14.03 -12.64 5.43
C ALA A 214 -13.93 -11.11 5.53
N SER A 215 -12.72 -10.56 5.76
CA SER A 215 -12.47 -9.12 5.81
C SER A 215 -12.28 -8.49 4.43
N ASN A 216 -12.04 -9.30 3.41
CA ASN A 216 -11.83 -8.87 2.02
C ASN A 216 -13.05 -9.17 1.13
N ARG A 217 -14.25 -9.10 1.67
CA ARG A 217 -15.52 -9.35 0.93
C ARG A 217 -15.76 -8.37 -0.20
#